data_a5790b8ae3e8604c6719a24b0bd93804
#
_entry.id   a5790b8ae3e8604c6719a24b0bd93804
#
_cell.length_a   1.000
_cell.length_b   1.000
_cell.length_c   1.000
_cell.angle_alpha   90.00
_cell.angle_beta   90.00
_cell.angle_gamma   90.00
#
_symmetry.space_group_name_H-M   'P 1'
#
loop_
_entity.id
_entity.type
_entity.pdbx_description
1 polymer ?
#
loop_
_entity_poly.entity_id
_entity_poly.type
_entity_poly.pdbx_seq_one_letter_code
_entity_poly.pdbx_strand_id
1 'polypeptide(L)'
;IEPHYLVGLYMEDQLKEMVKEVQDLCKEVVATRFANAGAGSGSASMYIDPMLFHIPLSIGDRSETVQDTSCALQGTRFPVEGDKVRLFMQWGKGLPAQHLDMDLSCHIALPSTTEVCSYFNLKAIGAKHSGDIRSIPDKKGTAEYIELDLNDLSRVGAQYVAFTCNA
;
A
#
# COMPACT_ATOMS: atom_id res chain seq x y z
N ILE A 1 2.54 26.86 8.43
CA ILE A 1 3.88 26.41 7.97
C ILE A 1 4.60 27.67 7.54
N GLU A 2 5.68 28.02 8.23
CA GLU A 2 6.54 29.13 7.81
C GLU A 2 7.27 28.74 6.53
N PRO A 3 7.24 29.56 5.49
CA PRO A 3 7.95 29.27 4.26
C PRO A 3 9.46 29.18 4.54
N HIS A 4 10.09 28.16 3.98
CA HIS A 4 11.54 28.00 4.10
C HIS A 4 12.25 29.28 3.60
N TYR A 5 13.30 29.72 4.29
CA TYR A 5 14.00 30.99 3.97
C TYR A 5 14.48 31.06 2.51
N LEU A 6 14.75 29.94 1.85
CA LEU A 6 15.12 29.88 0.43
C LEU A 6 13.99 30.36 -0.50
N VAL A 7 12.73 30.22 -0.09
CA VAL A 7 11.59 30.73 -0.88
C VAL A 7 11.62 32.22 -0.99
N GLY A 8 12.12 32.93 0.03
CA GLY A 8 12.28 34.37 0.02
C GLY A 8 13.36 34.90 -0.94
N LEU A 9 14.17 34.01 -1.55
CA LEU A 9 15.19 34.40 -2.53
C LEU A 9 14.65 34.56 -3.94
N TYR A 10 13.41 34.09 -4.20
CA TYR A 10 12.80 34.10 -5.51
C TYR A 10 11.58 35.00 -5.56
N MET A 11 11.36 35.62 -6.71
CA MET A 11 10.12 36.35 -6.98
C MET A 11 8.96 35.37 -7.19
N GLU A 12 7.74 35.80 -6.88
CA GLU A 12 6.52 34.95 -6.99
C GLU A 12 6.37 34.35 -8.37
N ASP A 13 6.65 35.08 -9.44
CA ASP A 13 6.56 34.59 -10.81
C ASP A 13 7.57 33.48 -11.09
N GLN A 14 8.79 33.61 -10.57
CA GLN A 14 9.82 32.59 -10.69
C GLN A 14 9.41 31.30 -9.95
N LEU A 15 8.83 31.43 -8.77
CA LEU A 15 8.33 30.28 -8.02
C LEU A 15 7.17 29.58 -8.75
N LYS A 16 6.26 30.33 -9.37
CA LYS A 16 5.18 29.77 -10.17
C LYS A 16 5.70 29.00 -11.38
N GLU A 17 6.69 29.55 -12.07
CA GLU A 17 7.34 28.89 -13.21
C GLU A 17 8.03 27.59 -12.77
N MET A 18 8.83 27.62 -11.71
CA MET A 18 9.50 26.45 -11.15
C MET A 18 8.50 25.36 -10.74
N VAL A 19 7.38 25.73 -10.08
CA VAL A 19 6.32 24.79 -9.70
C VAL A 19 5.71 24.15 -10.95
N LYS A 20 5.45 24.93 -11.98
CA LYS A 20 4.91 24.43 -13.24
C LYS A 20 5.86 23.44 -13.92
N GLU A 21 7.15 23.77 -14.00
CA GLU A 21 8.17 22.89 -14.58
C GLU A 21 8.24 21.53 -13.83
N VAL A 22 8.26 21.59 -12.50
CA VAL A 22 8.26 20.36 -11.67
C VAL A 22 7.00 19.55 -11.87
N GLN A 23 5.82 20.18 -11.94
CA GLN A 23 4.57 19.50 -12.21
C GLN A 23 4.55 18.82 -13.58
N ASP A 24 5.04 19.51 -14.61
CA ASP A 24 5.07 18.97 -15.97
C ASP A 24 6.07 17.81 -16.07
N LEU A 25 7.22 17.92 -15.44
CA LEU A 25 8.19 16.81 -15.32
C LEU A 25 7.58 15.59 -14.61
N CYS A 26 6.88 15.80 -13.50
CA CYS A 26 6.21 14.73 -12.79
C CYS A 26 5.14 14.04 -13.65
N LYS A 27 4.34 14.81 -14.39
CA LYS A 27 3.34 14.27 -15.32
C LYS A 27 3.98 13.42 -16.41
N GLU A 28 5.06 13.91 -17.02
CA GLU A 28 5.79 13.20 -18.06
C GLU A 28 6.38 11.87 -17.56
N VAL A 29 7.01 11.88 -16.39
CA VAL A 29 7.56 10.67 -15.76
C VAL A 29 6.47 9.66 -15.46
N VAL A 30 5.34 10.10 -14.90
CA VAL A 30 4.19 9.23 -14.61
C VAL A 30 3.60 8.66 -15.90
N ALA A 31 3.37 9.49 -16.92
CA ALA A 31 2.85 9.06 -18.21
C ALA A 31 3.77 8.01 -18.88
N THR A 32 5.08 8.25 -18.83
CA THR A 32 6.07 7.32 -19.38
C THR A 32 6.06 5.98 -18.64
N ARG A 33 5.94 6.00 -17.30
CA ARG A 33 5.85 4.78 -16.49
C ARG A 33 4.58 3.99 -16.81
N PHE A 34 3.43 4.66 -16.96
CA PHE A 34 2.19 4.01 -17.34
C PHE A 34 2.25 3.45 -18.75
N ALA A 35 2.81 4.19 -19.71
CA ALA A 35 2.99 3.70 -21.08
C ALA A 35 3.85 2.44 -21.12
N ASN A 36 4.96 2.42 -20.37
CA ASN A 36 5.85 1.26 -20.29
C ASN A 36 5.18 0.06 -19.57
N ALA A 37 4.40 0.31 -18.53
CA ALA A 37 3.66 -0.74 -17.83
C ALA A 37 2.54 -1.33 -18.70
N GLY A 38 1.91 -0.51 -19.55
CA GLY A 38 0.85 -0.93 -20.48
C GLY A 38 1.33 -1.60 -21.76
N ALA A 39 2.62 -1.50 -22.09
CA ALA A 39 3.15 -1.98 -23.37
C ALA A 39 3.02 -3.51 -23.58
N GLY A 40 2.73 -4.28 -22.54
CA GLY A 40 2.52 -5.74 -22.61
C GLY A 40 1.06 -6.20 -22.60
N SER A 41 0.09 -5.33 -22.37
CA SER A 41 -1.31 -5.72 -22.09
C SER A 41 -2.32 -5.42 -23.20
N GLY A 42 -1.86 -4.98 -24.38
CA GLY A 42 -2.77 -4.51 -25.43
C GLY A 42 -3.45 -3.19 -25.06
N SER A 43 -4.18 -2.57 -25.98
CA SER A 43 -4.90 -1.33 -25.72
C SER A 43 -6.11 -1.59 -24.80
N ALA A 44 -5.92 -1.50 -23.51
CA ALA A 44 -7.03 -1.48 -22.56
C ALA A 44 -7.52 -0.04 -22.42
N SER A 45 -8.81 0.19 -22.62
CA SER A 45 -9.44 1.45 -22.23
C SER A 45 -9.61 1.45 -20.72
N MET A 46 -9.07 2.47 -20.06
CA MET A 46 -9.24 2.67 -18.63
C MET A 46 -10.26 3.79 -18.39
N TYR A 47 -11.30 3.49 -17.63
CA TYR A 47 -12.20 4.51 -17.10
C TYR A 47 -11.73 4.88 -15.69
N ILE A 48 -11.51 6.17 -15.46
CA ILE A 48 -11.23 6.73 -14.15
C ILE A 48 -12.42 7.59 -13.77
N ASP A 49 -13.12 7.22 -12.72
CA ASP A 49 -14.25 8.01 -12.20
C ASP A 49 -13.72 9.40 -11.79
N PRO A 50 -14.30 10.49 -12.33
CA PRO A 50 -13.91 11.85 -11.98
C PRO A 50 -13.95 12.15 -10.47
N MET A 51 -14.80 11.47 -9.71
CA MET A 51 -14.87 11.61 -8.25
C MET A 51 -13.57 11.22 -7.56
N LEU A 52 -12.75 10.36 -8.17
CA LEU A 52 -11.44 9.98 -7.61
C LEU A 52 -10.47 11.16 -7.52
N PHE A 53 -10.63 12.18 -8.38
CA PHE A 53 -9.80 13.38 -8.30
C PHE A 53 -10.16 14.31 -7.13
N HIS A 54 -11.31 14.09 -6.50
CA HIS A 54 -11.76 14.84 -5.32
C HIS A 54 -11.41 14.14 -4.00
N ILE A 55 -10.86 12.92 -4.05
CA ILE A 55 -10.37 12.25 -2.85
C ILE A 55 -9.09 12.95 -2.40
N PRO A 56 -9.08 13.59 -1.22
CA PRO A 56 -7.86 14.20 -0.71
C PRO A 56 -6.84 13.09 -0.44
N LEU A 57 -5.81 13.04 -1.27
CA LEU A 57 -4.63 12.24 -0.92
C LEU A 57 -3.94 12.97 0.24
N SER A 58 -3.89 12.35 1.41
CA SER A 58 -3.07 12.87 2.46
C SER A 58 -1.61 12.77 1.99
N ILE A 59 -1.10 13.90 1.52
CA ILE A 59 0.34 14.12 1.44
C ILE A 59 0.73 14.27 2.90
N GLY A 60 1.12 13.15 3.52
CA GLY A 60 1.40 13.10 4.94
C GLY A 60 2.29 14.25 5.33
N ASP A 61 1.93 14.94 6.38
CA ASP A 61 2.82 15.92 7.01
C ASP A 61 4.05 15.15 7.50
N ARG A 62 5.11 15.23 6.72
CA ARG A 62 6.36 14.50 6.92
C ARG A 62 7.26 15.18 7.93
N SER A 63 6.81 16.26 8.57
CA SER A 63 7.71 17.15 9.30
C SER A 63 8.28 16.54 10.57
N GLU A 64 7.61 15.58 11.21
CA GLU A 64 8.07 15.12 12.52
C GLU A 64 8.27 13.59 12.62
N THR A 65 7.67 12.79 11.75
CA THR A 65 7.69 11.33 11.86
C THR A 65 8.69 10.62 10.95
N VAL A 66 9.30 11.32 10.00
CA VAL A 66 10.23 10.73 9.02
C VAL A 66 11.63 10.48 9.60
N GLN A 67 11.88 10.85 10.84
CA GLN A 67 13.16 10.56 11.49
C GLN A 67 13.29 9.08 11.91
N ASP A 68 12.20 8.34 11.92
CA ASP A 68 12.27 6.89 12.12
C ASP A 68 12.58 6.20 10.79
N THR A 69 13.86 6.01 10.52
CA THR A 69 14.38 5.35 9.32
C THR A 69 14.03 3.85 9.25
N SER A 70 13.38 3.31 10.26
CA SER A 70 12.93 1.92 10.29
C SER A 70 11.66 1.68 9.47
N CYS A 71 10.92 2.73 9.11
CA CYS A 71 9.67 2.61 8.35
C CYS A 71 9.91 2.76 6.85
N ALA A 72 9.37 1.83 6.07
CA ALA A 72 9.33 1.96 4.62
C ALA A 72 8.32 3.03 4.21
N LEU A 73 8.73 3.90 3.29
CA LEU A 73 7.83 4.90 2.72
C LEU A 73 6.78 4.25 1.83
N GLN A 74 5.61 4.86 1.76
CA GLN A 74 4.56 4.43 0.83
C GLN A 74 5.09 4.35 -0.61
N GLY A 75 4.78 3.24 -1.30
CA GLY A 75 5.27 2.96 -2.65
C GLY A 75 6.67 2.32 -2.71
N THR A 76 7.33 2.09 -1.57
CA THR A 76 8.58 1.32 -1.54
C THR A 76 8.34 -0.10 -2.04
N ARG A 77 9.27 -0.58 -2.87
CA ARG A 77 9.25 -1.95 -3.40
C ARG A 77 10.35 -2.76 -2.76
N PHE A 78 10.00 -3.94 -2.31
CA PHE A 78 10.93 -4.92 -1.78
C PHE A 78 10.97 -6.14 -2.70
N PRO A 79 12.16 -6.63 -3.08
CA PRO A 79 12.26 -7.91 -3.74
C PRO A 79 11.85 -9.02 -2.75
N VAL A 80 11.15 -10.02 -3.27
CA VAL A 80 10.80 -11.21 -2.50
C VAL A 80 11.73 -12.33 -2.89
N GLU A 81 12.39 -12.93 -1.92
CA GLU A 81 13.25 -14.10 -2.09
C GLU A 81 12.52 -15.35 -1.60
N GLY A 82 12.66 -16.43 -2.36
CA GLY A 82 12.02 -17.70 -2.03
C GLY A 82 10.58 -17.83 -2.55
N ASP A 83 9.90 -18.88 -2.12
CA ASP A 83 8.59 -19.30 -2.60
C ASP A 83 7.45 -18.98 -1.62
N LYS A 84 7.75 -18.41 -0.46
CA LYS A 84 6.76 -18.04 0.56
C LYS A 84 6.91 -16.61 1.02
N VAL A 85 5.76 -15.95 1.17
CA VAL A 85 5.66 -14.60 1.75
C VAL A 85 4.70 -14.66 2.92
N ARG A 86 5.05 -13.96 3.99
CA ARG A 86 4.15 -13.79 5.12
C ARG A 86 3.93 -12.33 5.38
N LEU A 87 2.69 -11.86 5.24
CA LEU A 87 2.28 -10.59 5.79
C LEU A 87 1.93 -10.78 7.25
N PHE A 88 2.48 -9.95 8.09
CA PHE A 88 2.36 -10.03 9.53
C PHE A 88 1.90 -8.68 10.08
N MET A 89 0.92 -8.70 10.96
CA MET A 89 0.39 -7.54 11.66
C MET A 89 0.41 -7.80 13.15
N GLN A 90 0.97 -6.86 13.91
CA GLN A 90 1.04 -6.95 15.38
C GLN A 90 0.46 -5.68 16.00
N TRP A 91 -0.36 -5.84 17.06
CA TRP A 91 -0.97 -4.71 17.77
C TRP A 91 -1.14 -5.00 19.26
N GLY A 92 -1.51 -3.97 20.01
CA GLY A 92 -1.91 -4.10 21.41
C GLY A 92 -0.79 -4.03 22.45
N LYS A 93 0.48 -4.15 22.06
CA LYS A 93 1.58 -4.12 23.04
C LYS A 93 2.00 -2.68 23.36
N GLY A 94 1.63 -2.21 24.58
CA GLY A 94 2.09 -0.90 25.09
C GLY A 94 1.46 0.30 24.38
N LEU A 95 0.46 0.08 23.52
CA LEU A 95 -0.25 1.12 22.81
C LEU A 95 -1.56 1.47 23.53
N PRO A 96 -2.02 2.73 23.45
CA PRO A 96 -3.34 3.14 23.99
C PRO A 96 -4.52 2.38 23.37
N ALA A 97 -4.32 1.80 22.20
CA ALA A 97 -5.31 1.10 21.38
C ALA A 97 -5.36 -0.42 21.68
N GLN A 98 -5.18 -0.84 22.91
CA GLN A 98 -5.20 -2.26 23.31
C GLN A 98 -6.52 -2.98 23.02
N HIS A 99 -7.58 -2.24 22.73
CA HIS A 99 -8.94 -2.76 22.53
C HIS A 99 -9.35 -2.76 21.04
N LEU A 100 -8.44 -2.44 20.12
CA LEU A 100 -8.74 -2.54 18.71
C LEU A 100 -8.78 -4.01 18.29
N ASP A 101 -9.86 -4.39 17.63
CA ASP A 101 -9.96 -5.60 16.86
C ASP A 101 -9.45 -5.29 15.46
N MET A 102 -8.33 -5.90 15.08
CA MET A 102 -7.69 -5.63 13.79
C MET A 102 -7.73 -6.86 12.93
N ASP A 103 -8.45 -6.76 11.82
CA ASP A 103 -8.61 -7.83 10.85
C ASP A 103 -7.65 -7.72 9.68
N LEU A 104 -6.91 -8.78 9.42
CA LEU A 104 -6.07 -8.92 8.26
C LEU A 104 -6.78 -9.71 7.16
N SER A 105 -6.73 -9.22 5.94
CA SER A 105 -7.28 -9.92 4.77
C SER A 105 -6.34 -9.84 3.58
N CYS A 106 -6.42 -10.78 2.67
CA CYS A 106 -5.81 -10.67 1.36
C CYS A 106 -6.78 -11.01 0.24
N HIS A 107 -6.66 -10.26 -0.85
CA HIS A 107 -7.44 -10.41 -2.06
C HIS A 107 -6.52 -10.89 -3.17
N ILE A 108 -6.79 -12.07 -3.73
CA ILE A 108 -5.97 -12.72 -4.75
C ILE A 108 -6.65 -12.50 -6.09
N ALA A 109 -6.04 -11.68 -6.94
CA ALA A 109 -6.55 -11.40 -8.27
C ALA A 109 -6.16 -12.53 -9.24
N LEU A 110 -7.13 -13.29 -9.68
CA LEU A 110 -7.02 -14.32 -10.71
C LEU A 110 -7.49 -13.76 -12.06
N PRO A 111 -7.21 -14.43 -13.20
CA PRO A 111 -7.58 -13.93 -14.53
C PRO A 111 -9.07 -13.63 -14.72
N SER A 112 -9.96 -14.34 -14.03
CA SER A 112 -11.41 -14.21 -14.19
C SER A 112 -12.19 -13.95 -12.90
N THR A 113 -11.52 -13.95 -11.75
CA THR A 113 -12.18 -13.81 -10.45
C THR A 113 -11.20 -13.30 -9.39
N THR A 114 -11.72 -12.99 -8.21
CA THR A 114 -10.90 -12.65 -7.04
C THR A 114 -11.27 -13.61 -5.92
N GLU A 115 -10.26 -14.22 -5.28
CA GLU A 115 -10.44 -14.99 -4.05
C GLU A 115 -9.99 -14.17 -2.85
N VAL A 116 -10.58 -14.45 -1.70
CA VAL A 116 -10.30 -13.72 -0.44
C VAL A 116 -9.90 -14.72 0.63
N CYS A 117 -8.76 -14.45 1.29
CA CYS A 117 -8.37 -15.11 2.52
C CYS A 117 -8.45 -14.10 3.66
N SER A 118 -9.21 -14.42 4.72
CA SER A 118 -9.54 -13.48 5.80
C SER A 118 -9.99 -14.24 7.05
N TYR A 119 -10.39 -13.51 8.10
CA TYR A 119 -10.93 -14.10 9.34
C TYR A 119 -12.13 -15.04 9.09
N PHE A 120 -12.97 -14.76 8.11
CA PHE A 120 -14.14 -15.62 7.77
C PHE A 120 -13.82 -16.71 6.74
N ASN A 121 -12.68 -16.63 6.06
CA ASN A 121 -12.21 -17.63 5.10
C ASN A 121 -10.70 -17.83 5.26
N LEU A 122 -10.33 -18.69 6.22
CA LEU A 122 -8.94 -18.87 6.65
C LEU A 122 -8.03 -19.52 5.61
N LYS A 123 -8.56 -20.02 4.52
CA LYS A 123 -7.80 -20.69 3.45
C LYS A 123 -8.36 -20.32 2.09
N ALA A 124 -7.49 -19.84 1.23
CA ALA A 124 -7.74 -19.65 -0.19
C ALA A 124 -6.59 -20.28 -0.99
N ILE A 125 -6.68 -20.28 -2.33
CA ILE A 125 -5.62 -20.84 -3.18
C ILE A 125 -4.30 -20.11 -2.88
N GLY A 126 -3.29 -20.86 -2.43
CA GLY A 126 -1.97 -20.34 -2.13
C GLY A 126 -1.92 -19.35 -0.94
N ALA A 127 -2.99 -19.24 -0.14
CA ALA A 127 -3.05 -18.36 1.01
C ALA A 127 -3.61 -19.06 2.26
N LYS A 128 -3.02 -18.76 3.42
CA LYS A 128 -3.46 -19.28 4.71
C LYS A 128 -3.38 -18.22 5.79
N HIS A 129 -4.51 -17.94 6.42
CA HIS A 129 -4.64 -17.03 7.55
C HIS A 129 -4.33 -17.74 8.87
N SER A 130 -3.74 -17.02 9.82
CA SER A 130 -3.38 -17.56 11.15
C SER A 130 -4.58 -17.82 12.05
N GLY A 131 -5.70 -17.20 11.78
CA GLY A 131 -6.91 -17.23 12.59
C GLY A 131 -7.29 -15.84 13.08
N ASP A 132 -8.55 -15.66 13.41
CA ASP A 132 -9.16 -14.44 13.94
C ASP A 132 -8.90 -14.33 15.45
N ILE A 133 -8.29 -13.23 15.90
CA ILE A 133 -7.95 -13.00 17.30
C ILE A 133 -8.77 -11.82 17.84
N ARG A 134 -9.85 -12.14 18.53
CA ARG A 134 -10.82 -11.17 19.12
C ARG A 134 -10.48 -10.71 20.52
N SER A 135 -9.53 -11.35 21.18
CA SER A 135 -9.16 -11.04 22.56
C SER A 135 -7.67 -10.89 22.69
N ILE A 136 -7.24 -9.70 23.07
CA ILE A 136 -5.83 -9.39 23.25
C ILE A 136 -5.44 -9.62 24.71
N PRO A 137 -4.45 -10.47 24.98
CA PRO A 137 -3.92 -10.60 26.34
C PRO A 137 -3.28 -9.30 26.80
N ASP A 138 -3.64 -8.85 28.03
CA ASP A 138 -3.04 -7.69 28.63
C ASP A 138 -1.50 -7.74 28.57
N LYS A 139 -0.88 -6.64 28.14
CA LYS A 139 0.56 -6.40 28.15
C LYS A 139 1.40 -7.20 27.13
N LYS A 140 0.87 -8.18 26.44
CA LYS A 140 1.65 -8.96 25.47
C LYS A 140 1.43 -8.56 24.01
N GLY A 141 0.25 -8.01 23.72
CA GLY A 141 -0.21 -7.79 22.37
C GLY A 141 -0.54 -9.11 21.65
N THR A 142 -0.96 -9.01 20.43
CA THR A 142 -1.30 -10.13 19.57
C THR A 142 -0.82 -9.88 18.15
N ALA A 143 -0.93 -10.90 17.31
CA ALA A 143 -0.55 -10.80 15.91
C ALA A 143 -1.39 -11.72 15.04
N GLU A 144 -1.71 -11.23 13.87
CA GLU A 144 -2.24 -12.05 12.78
C GLU A 144 -1.25 -12.07 11.61
N TYR A 145 -1.30 -13.12 10.84
CA TYR A 145 -0.54 -13.22 9.61
C TYR A 145 -1.28 -14.00 8.54
N ILE A 146 -0.95 -13.69 7.29
CA ILE A 146 -1.34 -14.48 6.13
C ILE A 146 -0.05 -14.96 5.45
N GLU A 147 0.07 -16.27 5.31
CA GLU A 147 1.14 -16.90 4.56
C GLU A 147 0.69 -17.16 3.13
N LEU A 148 1.49 -16.75 2.17
CA LEU A 148 1.30 -16.99 0.75
C LEU A 148 2.32 -18.01 0.25
N ASP A 149 1.86 -18.96 -0.57
CA ASP A 149 2.71 -19.83 -1.37
C ASP A 149 2.73 -19.32 -2.82
N LEU A 150 3.88 -18.79 -3.23
CA LEU A 150 4.03 -18.16 -4.54
C LEU A 150 3.96 -19.17 -5.69
N ASN A 151 4.33 -20.43 -5.45
CA ASN A 151 4.24 -21.49 -6.45
C ASN A 151 2.78 -21.85 -6.72
N ASP A 152 1.97 -21.97 -5.67
CA ASP A 152 0.54 -22.24 -5.81
C ASP A 152 -0.18 -21.07 -6.50
N LEU A 153 0.13 -19.84 -6.11
CA LEU A 153 -0.41 -18.63 -6.72
C LEU A 153 -0.03 -18.53 -8.21
N SER A 154 1.22 -18.79 -8.54
CA SER A 154 1.71 -18.78 -9.93
C SER A 154 1.02 -19.86 -10.78
N ARG A 155 0.80 -21.05 -10.23
CA ARG A 155 0.14 -22.17 -10.93
C ARG A 155 -1.28 -21.82 -11.36
N VAL A 156 -1.99 -21.03 -10.58
CA VAL A 156 -3.37 -20.59 -10.90
C VAL A 156 -3.41 -19.28 -11.67
N GLY A 157 -2.26 -18.70 -12.01
CA GLY A 157 -2.16 -17.47 -12.77
C GLY A 157 -2.52 -16.23 -11.96
N ALA A 158 -2.33 -16.24 -10.65
CA ALA A 158 -2.52 -15.06 -9.82
C ALA A 158 -1.57 -13.94 -10.27
N GLN A 159 -2.10 -12.76 -10.50
CA GLN A 159 -1.35 -11.60 -10.99
C GLN A 159 -0.95 -10.66 -9.86
N TYR A 160 -1.84 -10.48 -8.91
CA TYR A 160 -1.66 -9.58 -7.77
C TYR A 160 -2.27 -10.19 -6.52
N VAL A 161 -1.69 -9.87 -5.39
CA VAL A 161 -2.30 -10.07 -4.08
C VAL A 161 -2.30 -8.73 -3.35
N ALA A 162 -3.49 -8.25 -3.00
CA ALA A 162 -3.65 -7.03 -2.22
C ALA A 162 -3.96 -7.40 -0.77
N PHE A 163 -3.25 -6.81 0.16
CA PHE A 163 -3.51 -6.97 1.58
C PHE A 163 -4.30 -5.77 2.11
N THR A 164 -5.24 -6.04 2.99
CA THR A 164 -6.02 -5.03 3.70
C THR A 164 -5.98 -5.30 5.19
N CYS A 165 -5.90 -4.23 5.96
CA CYS A 165 -6.00 -4.23 7.40
C CYS A 165 -7.17 -3.31 7.77
N ASN A 166 -8.12 -3.84 8.53
CA ASN A 166 -9.27 -3.11 9.05
C ASN A 166 -9.21 -3.07 10.57
N ALA A 167 -9.80 -2.05 11.17
CA ALA A 167 -9.93 -1.87 12.61
C ALA A 167 -11.29 -1.29 12.97
#